data_98f90eb13f6ea3d9e3b1859af1bd3682
#
_entry.id   98f90eb13f6ea3d9e3b1859af1bd3682
#
_cell.length_a   1.000
_cell.length_b   1.000
_cell.length_c   1.000
_cell.angle_alpha   90.00
_cell.angle_beta   90.00
_cell.angle_gamma   90.00
#
_symmetry.space_group_name_H-M   'P 1'
#
loop_
_entity.id
_entity.type
_entity.pdbx_description
1 polymer ?
#
loop_
_entity_poly.entity_id
_entity_poly.type
_entity_poly.pdbx_seq_one_letter_code
_entity_poly.pdbx_strand_id
1 'polypeptide(L)'
;SSRVTLSRDQIQVYSDSLVYERDTERSWAWGRILVEQESDSSLVFMMADVMRRQAKVDSVQLTGNGLMATIDAAQKDTLYVSAERYWMHESDSLRTVIASDSVIVASSAYTTRTDSLVSKSGEADVKRSQLFGTPFIWLEDTQVTADSLTMLSTPSQPDSVFGFGEVFVATLESASERIQQIKAQRLVAVLDQDSLRSLKFEENAEALFYSRERDDDPLTAVRASADGAIFYFTGGEVDSLGFYDGIEGTYYSESQMDKLSNLAGYIWVPENKPDRDEMANVIWSEIELRRRHGLE
;
A
#
# COMPACT_ATOMS: atom_id res chain seq x y z
N SER A 1 -26.70 -6.89 26.14
CA SER A 1 -26.10 -5.58 25.87
C SER A 1 -26.92 -4.88 24.80
N SER A 2 -27.51 -3.72 25.14
CA SER A 2 -28.23 -2.90 24.18
C SER A 2 -27.25 -2.31 23.20
N ARG A 3 -27.38 -2.67 21.93
CA ARG A 3 -26.62 -2.06 20.82
C ARG A 3 -27.40 -0.88 20.27
N VAL A 4 -26.68 0.17 19.86
CA VAL A 4 -27.27 1.36 19.24
C VAL A 4 -26.91 1.37 17.76
N THR A 5 -27.91 1.58 16.92
CA THR A 5 -27.74 1.75 15.47
C THR A 5 -28.15 3.16 15.08
N LEU A 6 -27.30 3.85 14.36
CA LEU A 6 -27.60 5.12 13.70
C LEU A 6 -27.58 4.88 12.19
N SER A 7 -28.70 5.14 11.53
CA SER A 7 -28.81 5.05 10.06
C SER A 7 -29.11 6.43 9.51
N ARG A 8 -28.32 6.88 8.54
CA ARG A 8 -28.56 8.11 7.78
C ARG A 8 -28.02 7.94 6.36
N ASP A 9 -28.87 8.16 5.39
CA ASP A 9 -28.58 7.98 3.97
C ASP A 9 -28.01 6.56 3.71
N GLN A 10 -26.82 6.45 3.16
CA GLN A 10 -26.13 5.18 2.86
C GLN A 10 -25.11 4.77 3.95
N ILE A 11 -25.20 5.38 5.14
CA ILE A 11 -24.26 5.11 6.25
C ILE A 11 -25.02 4.47 7.41
N GLN A 12 -24.52 3.35 7.89
CA GLN A 12 -24.97 2.69 9.11
C GLN A 12 -23.84 2.62 10.13
N VAL A 13 -24.11 3.02 11.37
CA VAL A 13 -23.15 2.97 12.47
C VAL A 13 -23.69 2.09 13.57
N TYR A 14 -22.95 1.07 13.93
CA TYR A 14 -23.25 0.17 15.04
C TYR A 14 -22.24 0.40 16.16
N SER A 15 -22.69 0.49 17.41
CA SER A 15 -21.82 0.69 18.58
C SER A 15 -22.47 0.16 19.86
N ASP A 16 -21.68 0.02 20.93
CA ASP A 16 -22.21 -0.31 22.25
C ASP A 16 -22.87 0.93 22.91
N SER A 17 -22.38 2.13 22.60
CA SER A 17 -22.90 3.40 23.12
C SER A 17 -22.78 4.52 22.08
N LEU A 18 -23.79 5.38 22.01
CA LEU A 18 -23.81 6.55 21.12
C LEU A 18 -24.45 7.73 21.82
N VAL A 19 -23.82 8.90 21.66
CA VAL A 19 -24.38 10.20 22.07
C VAL A 19 -24.45 11.11 20.85
N TYR A 20 -25.58 11.76 20.67
CA TYR A 20 -25.79 12.77 19.63
C TYR A 20 -26.21 14.09 20.25
N GLU A 21 -25.47 15.15 19.97
CA GLU A 21 -25.75 16.51 20.39
C GLU A 21 -26.37 17.29 19.23
N ARG A 22 -27.66 17.58 19.35
CA ARG A 22 -28.47 18.14 18.28
C ARG A 22 -28.02 19.54 17.84
N ASP A 23 -27.68 20.39 18.80
CA ASP A 23 -27.37 21.81 18.51
C ASP A 23 -26.04 21.98 17.76
N THR A 24 -25.09 21.13 18.04
CA THR A 24 -23.75 21.15 17.41
C THR A 24 -23.63 20.14 16.27
N GLU A 25 -24.62 19.26 16.11
CA GLU A 25 -24.61 18.13 15.17
C GLU A 25 -23.37 17.24 15.32
N ARG A 26 -22.93 17.06 16.58
CA ARG A 26 -21.82 16.17 16.93
C ARG A 26 -22.35 14.83 17.41
N SER A 27 -21.61 13.77 17.06
CA SER A 27 -21.89 12.45 17.60
C SER A 27 -20.60 11.79 18.08
N TRP A 28 -20.74 11.01 19.14
CA TRP A 28 -19.69 10.20 19.73
C TRP A 28 -20.25 8.79 19.88
N ALA A 29 -19.47 7.82 19.44
CA ALA A 29 -19.78 6.42 19.66
C ALA A 29 -18.57 5.69 20.27
N TRP A 30 -18.82 4.68 21.07
CA TRP A 30 -17.80 3.85 21.65
C TRP A 30 -18.21 2.40 21.87
N GLY A 31 -17.18 1.56 21.93
CA GLY A 31 -17.28 0.13 22.09
C GLY A 31 -17.64 -0.57 20.79
N ARG A 32 -16.71 -1.34 20.24
CA ARG A 32 -16.87 -2.19 19.06
C ARG A 32 -17.66 -1.53 17.93
N ILE A 33 -17.16 -0.41 17.45
CA ILE A 33 -17.81 0.33 16.38
C ILE A 33 -17.64 -0.42 15.08
N LEU A 34 -18.74 -0.53 14.30
CA LEU A 34 -18.71 -0.89 12.89
C LEU A 34 -19.50 0.18 12.13
N VAL A 35 -18.84 0.78 11.15
CA VAL A 35 -19.47 1.67 10.16
C VAL A 35 -19.57 0.91 8.86
N GLU A 36 -20.75 0.91 8.26
CA GLU A 36 -21.00 0.41 6.91
C GLU A 36 -21.46 1.59 6.05
N GLN A 37 -20.77 1.80 4.95
CA GLN A 37 -21.08 2.84 3.97
C GLN A 37 -21.14 2.23 2.59
N GLU A 38 -22.30 2.36 1.95
CA GLU A 38 -22.52 1.93 0.58
C GLU A 38 -22.53 3.15 -0.35
N SER A 39 -21.91 3.01 -1.51
CA SER A 39 -21.94 3.97 -2.60
C SER A 39 -22.15 3.25 -3.93
N ASP A 40 -22.39 3.97 -5.01
CA ASP A 40 -22.63 3.37 -6.34
C ASP A 40 -21.43 2.53 -6.83
N SER A 41 -20.22 2.84 -6.37
CA SER A 41 -18.97 2.19 -6.84
C SER A 41 -18.26 1.36 -5.78
N SER A 42 -18.63 1.48 -4.50
CA SER A 42 -17.89 0.78 -3.43
C SER A 42 -18.73 0.53 -2.18
N LEU A 43 -18.36 -0.55 -1.48
CA LEU A 43 -18.85 -0.85 -0.13
C LEU A 43 -17.69 -0.74 0.83
N VAL A 44 -17.83 0.07 1.87
CA VAL A 44 -16.78 0.34 2.86
C VAL A 44 -17.25 -0.10 4.25
N PHE A 45 -16.45 -0.91 4.91
CA PHE A 45 -16.59 -1.24 6.32
C PHE A 45 -15.46 -0.62 7.11
N MET A 46 -15.77 -0.05 8.29
CA MET A 46 -14.76 0.50 9.18
C MET A 46 -15.03 0.07 10.62
N MET A 47 -14.00 -0.42 11.29
CA MET A 47 -14.01 -0.77 12.70
C MET A 47 -13.15 0.18 13.51
N ALA A 48 -13.53 0.45 14.77
CA ALA A 48 -12.74 1.23 15.72
C ALA A 48 -13.30 1.05 17.16
N ASP A 49 -12.56 1.54 18.14
CA ASP A 49 -13.04 1.58 19.54
C ASP A 49 -13.82 2.87 19.84
N VAL A 50 -13.43 3.99 19.21
CA VAL A 50 -14.04 5.29 19.40
C VAL A 50 -14.26 6.00 18.07
N MET A 51 -15.46 6.56 17.89
CA MET A 51 -15.80 7.43 16.77
C MET A 51 -16.21 8.81 17.27
N ARG A 52 -15.75 9.85 16.58
CA ARG A 52 -16.22 11.23 16.73
C ARG A 52 -16.58 11.75 15.35
N ARG A 53 -17.82 12.23 15.20
CA ARG A 53 -18.30 12.84 13.96
C ARG A 53 -18.76 14.26 14.21
N GLN A 54 -18.44 15.16 13.29
CA GLN A 54 -18.94 16.54 13.27
C GLN A 54 -19.59 16.78 11.90
N ALA A 55 -20.93 16.72 11.86
CA ALA A 55 -21.67 16.75 10.60
C ALA A 55 -21.56 18.10 9.88
N LYS A 56 -21.47 19.23 10.61
CA LYS A 56 -21.32 20.57 10.00
C LYS A 56 -20.10 20.77 9.11
N VAL A 57 -19.06 19.97 9.31
CA VAL A 57 -17.80 20.03 8.55
C VAL A 57 -17.47 18.69 7.89
N ASP A 58 -18.46 17.80 7.82
CA ASP A 58 -18.34 16.45 7.24
C ASP A 58 -17.05 15.74 7.60
N SER A 59 -16.71 15.76 8.90
CA SER A 59 -15.51 15.10 9.39
C SER A 59 -15.82 13.96 10.35
N VAL A 60 -15.06 12.87 10.21
CA VAL A 60 -15.11 11.70 11.08
C VAL A 60 -13.70 11.38 11.57
N GLN A 61 -13.58 11.10 12.86
CA GLN A 61 -12.36 10.57 13.49
C GLN A 61 -12.67 9.20 14.07
N LEU A 62 -11.82 8.23 13.77
CA LEU A 62 -11.83 6.90 14.38
C LEU A 62 -10.51 6.68 15.10
N THR A 63 -10.56 6.08 16.30
CA THR A 63 -9.38 5.76 17.09
C THR A 63 -9.52 4.42 17.80
N GLY A 64 -8.39 3.75 17.96
CA GLY A 64 -8.27 2.43 18.61
C GLY A 64 -8.63 1.29 17.68
N ASN A 65 -7.67 0.39 17.44
CA ASN A 65 -7.83 -0.84 16.66
C ASN A 65 -8.56 -0.62 15.32
N GLY A 66 -8.23 0.49 14.64
CA GLY A 66 -8.90 0.86 13.41
C GLY A 66 -8.60 -0.09 12.26
N LEU A 67 -9.65 -0.60 11.60
CA LEU A 67 -9.54 -1.43 10.40
C LEU A 67 -10.62 -1.03 9.40
N MET A 68 -10.21 -0.70 8.20
CA MET A 68 -11.10 -0.36 7.08
C MET A 68 -10.97 -1.41 5.98
N ALA A 69 -12.09 -1.87 5.44
CA ALA A 69 -12.15 -2.68 4.23
C ALA A 69 -12.95 -1.93 3.18
N THR A 70 -12.37 -1.73 2.01
CA THR A 70 -13.03 -1.14 0.85
C THR A 70 -13.14 -2.18 -0.25
N ILE A 71 -14.36 -2.52 -0.64
CA ILE A 71 -14.65 -3.41 -1.74
C ILE A 71 -15.01 -2.55 -2.95
N ASP A 72 -14.21 -2.63 -3.99
CA ASP A 72 -14.50 -1.98 -5.26
C ASP A 72 -15.41 -2.88 -6.11
N ALA A 73 -16.54 -2.35 -6.55
CA ALA A 73 -17.52 -3.11 -7.34
C ALA A 73 -16.97 -3.52 -8.72
N ALA A 74 -16.04 -2.75 -9.28
CA ALA A 74 -15.44 -3.00 -10.60
C ALA A 74 -14.26 -3.98 -10.53
N GLN A 75 -13.39 -3.84 -9.53
CA GLN A 75 -12.14 -4.61 -9.41
C GLN A 75 -12.31 -5.95 -8.71
N LYS A 76 -13.39 -6.14 -7.93
CA LYS A 76 -13.64 -7.33 -7.11
C LYS A 76 -12.55 -7.65 -6.08
N ASP A 77 -11.62 -6.74 -5.85
CA ASP A 77 -10.62 -6.86 -4.80
C ASP A 77 -11.05 -6.05 -3.58
N THR A 78 -10.52 -6.44 -2.42
CA THR A 78 -10.75 -5.75 -1.16
C THR A 78 -9.45 -5.14 -0.69
N LEU A 79 -9.44 -3.82 -0.58
CA LEU A 79 -8.36 -3.07 0.04
C LEU A 79 -8.60 -2.97 1.54
N TYR A 80 -7.68 -3.49 2.33
CA TYR A 80 -7.66 -3.35 3.78
C TYR A 80 -6.69 -2.25 4.19
N VAL A 81 -7.10 -1.42 5.15
CA VAL A 81 -6.23 -0.45 5.80
C VAL A 81 -6.39 -0.60 7.31
N SER A 82 -5.29 -0.83 8.02
CA SER A 82 -5.26 -0.82 9.49
C SER A 82 -4.46 0.37 9.98
N ALA A 83 -4.94 1.04 11.02
CA ALA A 83 -4.25 2.15 11.67
C ALA A 83 -4.83 2.40 13.07
N GLU A 84 -4.04 3.01 13.95
CA GLU A 84 -4.52 3.41 15.28
C GLU A 84 -5.50 4.59 15.20
N ARG A 85 -5.28 5.49 14.22
CA ARG A 85 -6.11 6.70 14.04
C ARG A 85 -6.47 6.93 12.59
N TYR A 86 -7.74 7.33 12.37
CA TYR A 86 -8.23 7.84 11.09
C TYR A 86 -8.83 9.22 11.28
N TRP A 87 -8.58 10.07 10.31
CA TRP A 87 -9.31 11.29 10.08
C TRP A 87 -9.84 11.30 8.66
N MET A 88 -11.14 11.46 8.51
CA MET A 88 -11.81 11.53 7.22
C MET A 88 -12.55 12.83 7.10
N HIS A 89 -12.46 13.45 5.96
CA HIS A 89 -13.16 14.68 5.62
C HIS A 89 -13.68 14.58 4.20
N GLU A 90 -14.91 14.95 4.02
CA GLU A 90 -15.57 15.00 2.72
C GLU A 90 -16.05 16.42 2.44
N SER A 91 -15.72 16.94 1.26
CA SER A 91 -16.25 18.18 0.71
C SER A 91 -16.92 17.88 -0.62
N ASP A 92 -17.63 18.84 -1.20
CA ASP A 92 -18.37 18.66 -2.46
C ASP A 92 -17.52 18.06 -3.61
N SER A 93 -16.22 18.26 -3.60
CA SER A 93 -15.32 17.86 -4.70
C SER A 93 -14.14 17.00 -4.26
N LEU A 94 -13.91 16.78 -2.95
CA LEU A 94 -12.72 16.09 -2.46
C LEU A 94 -13.01 15.29 -1.19
N ARG A 95 -12.73 14.00 -1.26
CA ARG A 95 -12.66 13.14 -0.08
C ARG A 95 -11.20 12.95 0.35
N THR A 96 -10.92 13.21 1.62
CA THR A 96 -9.60 13.02 2.21
C THR A 96 -9.69 11.99 3.34
N VAL A 97 -8.79 11.01 3.31
CA VAL A 97 -8.60 10.03 4.38
C VAL A 97 -7.15 10.12 4.83
N ILE A 98 -6.95 10.32 6.12
CA ILE A 98 -5.64 10.26 6.77
C ILE A 98 -5.68 9.11 7.76
N ALA A 99 -4.77 8.15 7.60
CA ALA A 99 -4.51 7.10 8.56
C ALA A 99 -3.12 7.31 9.17
N SER A 100 -2.97 7.13 10.46
CA SER A 100 -1.71 7.34 11.17
C SER A 100 -1.50 6.36 12.32
N ASP A 101 -0.24 6.26 12.71
CA ASP A 101 0.27 5.35 13.74
C ASP A 101 0.18 3.88 13.31
N SER A 102 1.30 3.40 12.79
CA SER A 102 1.47 2.00 12.35
C SER A 102 0.47 1.57 11.28
N VAL A 103 0.45 2.29 10.17
CA VAL A 103 -0.47 2.01 9.05
C VAL A 103 -0.03 0.76 8.29
N ILE A 104 -0.98 -0.15 8.07
CA ILE A 104 -0.84 -1.29 7.18
C ILE A 104 -1.89 -1.15 6.07
N VAL A 105 -1.47 -1.32 4.82
CA VAL A 105 -2.38 -1.42 3.67
C VAL A 105 -2.16 -2.77 3.01
N ALA A 106 -3.24 -3.49 2.70
CA ALA A 106 -3.15 -4.79 2.06
C ALA A 106 -4.22 -4.96 0.99
N SER A 107 -3.80 -5.43 -0.18
CA SER A 107 -4.64 -5.84 -1.31
C SER A 107 -4.23 -7.24 -1.76
N SER A 108 -4.83 -7.76 -2.83
CA SER A 108 -4.38 -9.02 -3.43
C SER A 108 -2.99 -8.91 -4.06
N ALA A 109 -2.60 -7.73 -4.55
CA ALA A 109 -1.36 -7.51 -5.28
C ALA A 109 -0.17 -7.14 -4.37
N TYR A 110 -0.41 -6.45 -3.25
CA TYR A 110 0.66 -5.97 -2.38
C TYR A 110 0.21 -5.80 -0.93
N THR A 111 1.18 -5.79 -0.03
CA THR A 111 1.02 -5.29 1.34
C THR A 111 2.03 -4.20 1.61
N THR A 112 1.69 -3.25 2.47
CA THR A 112 2.61 -2.17 2.86
C THR A 112 2.51 -1.87 4.34
N ARG A 113 3.61 -1.37 4.90
CA ARG A 113 3.71 -0.84 6.26
C ARG A 113 4.33 0.54 6.19
N THR A 114 3.74 1.51 6.90
CA THR A 114 4.17 2.91 6.91
C THR A 114 3.72 3.61 8.20
N ASP A 115 4.27 4.77 8.51
CA ASP A 115 3.83 5.53 9.68
C ASP A 115 2.49 6.24 9.44
N SER A 116 2.30 6.76 8.22
CA SER A 116 1.07 7.44 7.84
C SER A 116 0.73 7.33 6.36
N LEU A 117 -0.58 7.36 6.08
CA LEU A 117 -1.18 7.37 4.74
C LEU A 117 -2.08 8.61 4.63
N VAL A 118 -1.93 9.35 3.54
CA VAL A 118 -2.86 10.40 3.11
C VAL A 118 -3.44 10.00 1.77
N SER A 119 -4.73 9.69 1.73
CA SER A 119 -5.44 9.37 0.48
C SER A 119 -6.43 10.47 0.15
N LYS A 120 -6.39 10.96 -1.08
CA LYS A 120 -7.30 11.96 -1.62
C LYS A 120 -7.95 11.41 -2.89
N SER A 121 -9.27 11.48 -2.95
CA SER A 121 -10.04 11.18 -4.15
C SER A 121 -10.92 12.38 -4.48
N GLY A 122 -10.88 12.82 -5.75
CA GLY A 122 -11.59 13.99 -6.23
C GLY A 122 -12.59 13.65 -7.33
N GLU A 123 -13.11 14.69 -7.98
CA GLU A 123 -13.92 14.54 -9.19
C GLU A 123 -13.12 13.78 -10.26
N ALA A 124 -13.83 13.09 -11.15
CA ALA A 124 -13.25 12.24 -12.22
C ALA A 124 -12.46 11.01 -11.71
N ASP A 125 -12.77 10.49 -10.53
CA ASP A 125 -12.19 9.25 -9.95
C ASP A 125 -10.66 9.23 -9.88
N VAL A 126 -10.03 10.39 -9.84
CA VAL A 126 -8.58 10.51 -9.61
C VAL A 126 -8.30 10.24 -8.12
N LYS A 127 -7.55 9.19 -7.84
CA LYS A 127 -7.13 8.82 -6.48
C LYS A 127 -5.62 8.98 -6.34
N ARG A 128 -5.22 9.76 -5.33
CA ARG A 128 -3.83 9.93 -4.94
C ARG A 128 -3.63 9.47 -3.51
N SER A 129 -2.76 8.49 -3.30
CA SER A 129 -2.39 7.98 -1.98
C SER A 129 -0.91 8.22 -1.74
N GLN A 130 -0.56 8.80 -0.59
CA GLN A 130 0.81 9.12 -0.20
C GLN A 130 1.14 8.40 1.11
N LEU A 131 2.27 7.71 1.13
CA LEU A 131 2.81 6.97 2.26
C LEU A 131 4.05 7.69 2.77
N PHE A 132 4.16 7.87 4.10
CA PHE A 132 5.25 8.60 4.74
C PHE A 132 5.83 7.82 5.91
N GLY A 133 7.11 8.05 6.24
CA GLY A 133 7.81 7.42 7.35
C GLY A 133 8.45 6.09 6.93
N THR A 134 9.27 6.15 5.91
CA THR A 134 10.01 5.00 5.37
C THR A 134 9.09 3.81 5.07
N PRO A 135 8.16 3.97 4.11
CA PRO A 135 7.24 2.91 3.73
C PRO A 135 7.97 1.68 3.19
N PHE A 136 7.49 0.51 3.60
CA PHE A 136 7.83 -0.79 3.01
C PHE A 136 6.65 -1.28 2.17
N ILE A 137 6.92 -1.71 0.95
CA ILE A 137 5.95 -2.44 0.11
C ILE A 137 6.51 -3.82 -0.19
N TRP A 138 5.68 -4.83 -0.03
CA TRP A 138 5.96 -6.22 -0.42
C TRP A 138 5.01 -6.63 -1.54
N LEU A 139 5.60 -7.00 -2.68
CA LEU A 139 4.91 -7.60 -3.83
C LEU A 139 5.56 -8.97 -4.04
N GLU A 140 4.81 -10.05 -3.95
CA GLU A 140 5.36 -11.40 -4.09
C GLU A 140 6.77 -11.54 -3.49
N ASP A 141 7.80 -11.67 -4.34
CA ASP A 141 9.21 -11.83 -4.00
C ASP A 141 9.99 -10.50 -4.03
N THR A 142 9.31 -9.35 -4.10
CA THR A 142 9.94 -8.02 -4.21
C THR A 142 9.58 -7.15 -3.01
N GLN A 143 10.57 -6.47 -2.47
CA GLN A 143 10.44 -5.46 -1.43
C GLN A 143 10.90 -4.09 -1.96
N VAL A 144 10.09 -3.07 -1.74
CA VAL A 144 10.40 -1.68 -2.09
C VAL A 144 10.40 -0.83 -0.83
N THR A 145 11.40 0.02 -0.67
CA THR A 145 11.48 1.04 0.39
C THR A 145 11.81 2.41 -0.21
N ALA A 146 11.42 3.47 0.47
CA ALA A 146 11.74 4.85 0.12
C ALA A 146 11.50 5.75 1.35
N ASP A 147 11.88 7.03 1.31
CA ASP A 147 11.47 7.99 2.34
C ASP A 147 9.96 8.31 2.24
N SER A 148 9.44 8.33 1.02
CA SER A 148 8.01 8.45 0.75
C SER A 148 7.62 7.81 -0.58
N LEU A 149 6.35 7.37 -0.67
CA LEU A 149 5.75 6.82 -1.88
C LEU A 149 4.45 7.53 -2.20
N THR A 150 4.20 7.77 -3.47
CA THR A 150 2.93 8.31 -3.97
C THR A 150 2.37 7.36 -5.01
N MET A 151 1.15 6.89 -4.81
CA MET A 151 0.38 6.09 -5.77
C MET A 151 -0.65 7.00 -6.42
N LEU A 152 -0.72 7.01 -7.74
CA LEU A 152 -1.70 7.75 -8.53
C LEU A 152 -2.48 6.77 -9.38
N SER A 153 -3.80 6.75 -9.19
CA SER A 153 -4.74 5.96 -9.99
C SER A 153 -5.73 6.89 -10.67
N THR A 154 -5.96 6.64 -11.96
CA THR A 154 -6.89 7.41 -12.79
C THR A 154 -7.65 6.47 -13.72
N PRO A 155 -8.93 6.75 -14.06
CA PRO A 155 -9.71 5.87 -14.94
C PRO A 155 -9.18 5.75 -16.38
N SER A 156 -8.37 6.71 -16.79
CA SER A 156 -7.96 6.86 -18.20
C SER A 156 -6.47 6.63 -18.47
N GLN A 157 -5.67 6.42 -17.45
CA GLN A 157 -4.22 6.20 -17.57
C GLN A 157 -3.79 5.04 -16.68
N PRO A 158 -2.71 4.34 -17.04
CA PRO A 158 -2.11 3.33 -16.19
C PRO A 158 -1.78 3.89 -14.81
N ASP A 159 -1.97 3.08 -13.78
CA ASP A 159 -1.61 3.42 -12.43
C ASP A 159 -0.10 3.66 -12.31
N SER A 160 0.27 4.63 -11.51
CA SER A 160 1.67 5.02 -11.35
C SER A 160 2.06 5.09 -9.89
N VAL A 161 3.28 4.63 -9.58
CA VAL A 161 3.88 4.74 -8.25
C VAL A 161 5.17 5.55 -8.36
N PHE A 162 5.29 6.58 -7.54
CA PHE A 162 6.46 7.44 -7.45
C PHE A 162 7.13 7.25 -6.09
N GLY A 163 8.40 6.88 -6.09
CA GLY A 163 9.25 6.81 -4.91
C GLY A 163 10.20 8.00 -4.84
N PHE A 164 10.41 8.52 -3.64
CA PHE A 164 11.31 9.65 -3.40
C PHE A 164 12.18 9.41 -2.18
N GLY A 165 13.47 9.73 -2.32
CA GLY A 165 14.51 9.63 -1.30
C GLY A 165 14.85 8.19 -0.94
N GLU A 166 16.12 7.86 -0.95
CA GLU A 166 16.68 6.54 -0.56
C GLU A 166 15.83 5.34 -1.06
N VAL A 167 15.40 5.40 -2.33
CA VAL A 167 14.63 4.31 -2.94
C VAL A 167 15.50 3.07 -3.03
N PHE A 168 15.00 1.95 -2.52
CA PHE A 168 15.64 0.65 -2.61
C PHE A 168 14.63 -0.43 -3.04
N VAL A 169 14.99 -1.20 -4.05
CA VAL A 169 14.22 -2.37 -4.50
C VAL A 169 15.10 -3.61 -4.34
N ALA A 170 14.56 -4.61 -3.68
CA ALA A 170 15.17 -5.91 -3.48
C ALA A 170 14.22 -7.00 -3.97
N THR A 171 14.69 -7.91 -4.82
CA THR A 171 13.87 -9.00 -5.38
C THR A 171 14.60 -10.32 -5.20
N LEU A 172 13.92 -11.32 -4.64
CA LEU A 172 14.45 -12.69 -4.56
C LEU A 172 14.41 -13.33 -5.94
N GLU A 173 15.56 -13.69 -6.44
CA GLU A 173 15.73 -14.49 -7.66
C GLU A 173 15.68 -15.98 -7.32
N SER A 174 14.58 -16.64 -7.64
CA SER A 174 14.31 -18.01 -7.22
C SER A 174 15.33 -19.02 -7.77
N ALA A 175 15.83 -18.79 -9.00
CA ALA A 175 16.78 -19.71 -9.64
C ALA A 175 18.18 -19.67 -8.99
N SER A 176 18.60 -18.53 -8.50
CA SER A 176 19.92 -18.34 -7.86
C SER A 176 19.86 -18.29 -6.33
N GLU A 177 18.66 -18.17 -5.74
CA GLU A 177 18.44 -17.89 -4.32
C GLU A 177 19.18 -16.62 -3.85
N ARG A 178 19.36 -15.64 -4.77
CA ARG A 178 20.05 -14.39 -4.49
C ARG A 178 19.09 -13.21 -4.55
N ILE A 179 19.44 -12.15 -3.83
CA ILE A 179 18.62 -10.92 -3.83
C ILE A 179 19.20 -9.95 -4.86
N GLN A 180 18.45 -9.73 -5.93
CA GLN A 180 18.68 -8.64 -6.88
C GLN A 180 18.44 -7.32 -6.18
N GLN A 181 19.31 -6.33 -6.40
CA GLN A 181 19.26 -5.08 -5.68
C GLN A 181 19.38 -3.91 -6.65
N ILE A 182 18.56 -2.91 -6.46
CA ILE A 182 18.70 -1.62 -7.15
C ILE A 182 18.28 -0.50 -6.22
N LYS A 183 19.03 0.60 -6.24
CA LYS A 183 18.71 1.83 -5.50
C LYS A 183 18.86 3.06 -6.37
N ALA A 184 18.14 4.12 -6.02
CA ALA A 184 18.25 5.44 -6.63
C ALA A 184 17.61 6.49 -5.69
N GLN A 185 17.65 7.76 -6.09
CA GLN A 185 16.94 8.80 -5.34
C GLN A 185 15.46 8.90 -5.73
N ARG A 186 15.10 8.43 -6.93
CA ARG A 186 13.73 8.46 -7.43
C ARG A 186 13.36 7.17 -8.17
N LEU A 187 12.09 6.79 -8.02
CA LEU A 187 11.46 5.67 -8.72
C LEU A 187 10.18 6.16 -9.39
N VAL A 188 9.97 5.75 -10.63
CA VAL A 188 8.68 5.82 -11.31
C VAL A 188 8.32 4.42 -11.80
N ALA A 189 7.27 3.83 -11.22
CA ALA A 189 6.69 2.57 -11.66
C ALA A 189 5.37 2.84 -12.40
N VAL A 190 5.17 2.17 -13.52
CA VAL A 190 3.93 2.24 -14.31
C VAL A 190 3.32 0.84 -14.34
N LEU A 191 2.06 0.74 -13.93
CA LEU A 191 1.29 -0.49 -13.91
C LEU A 191 0.18 -0.40 -14.96
N ASP A 192 -0.08 -1.49 -15.67
CA ASP A 192 -1.18 -1.61 -16.61
C ASP A 192 -2.02 -2.84 -16.23
N GLN A 193 -3.28 -2.62 -15.84
CA GLN A 193 -4.18 -3.65 -15.33
C GLN A 193 -3.55 -4.52 -14.21
N ASP A 194 -3.02 -3.85 -13.19
CA ASP A 194 -2.32 -4.45 -12.02
C ASP A 194 -1.00 -5.18 -12.35
N SER A 195 -0.56 -5.15 -13.60
CA SER A 195 0.73 -5.71 -14.02
C SER A 195 1.78 -4.63 -14.17
N LEU A 196 2.97 -4.86 -13.65
CA LEU A 196 4.09 -3.96 -13.80
C LEU A 196 4.52 -3.88 -15.27
N ARG A 197 4.53 -2.66 -15.84
CA ARG A 197 4.92 -2.39 -17.21
C ARG A 197 6.34 -1.84 -17.31
N SER A 198 6.70 -0.92 -16.43
CA SER A 198 8.05 -0.36 -16.38
C SER A 198 8.42 0.15 -15.00
N LEU A 199 9.72 0.06 -14.69
CA LEU A 199 10.36 0.71 -13.54
C LEU A 199 11.46 1.63 -14.07
N LYS A 200 11.41 2.90 -13.72
CA LYS A 200 12.45 3.87 -14.02
C LYS A 200 13.07 4.38 -12.74
N PHE A 201 14.36 4.23 -12.63
CA PHE A 201 15.20 4.72 -11.53
C PHE A 201 15.96 5.95 -12.01
N GLU A 202 15.94 7.01 -11.25
CA GLU A 202 16.56 8.28 -11.61
C GLU A 202 17.41 8.80 -10.44
N GLU A 203 18.46 9.52 -10.78
CA GLU A 203 19.39 10.14 -9.84
C GLU A 203 20.20 9.12 -9.04
N ASN A 204 21.42 8.83 -9.52
CA ASN A 204 22.39 7.93 -8.90
C ASN A 204 21.87 6.47 -8.77
N ALA A 205 21.46 5.88 -9.87
CA ALA A 205 21.07 4.48 -9.90
C ALA A 205 22.30 3.58 -9.67
N GLU A 206 22.23 2.70 -8.68
CA GLU A 206 23.17 1.59 -8.48
C GLU A 206 22.40 0.28 -8.49
N ALA A 207 22.98 -0.74 -9.10
CA ALA A 207 22.36 -2.05 -9.21
C ALA A 207 23.37 -3.17 -8.92
N LEU A 208 22.87 -4.25 -8.36
CA LEU A 208 23.59 -5.50 -8.15
C LEU A 208 22.69 -6.64 -8.62
N PHE A 209 23.06 -7.26 -9.74
CA PHE A 209 22.36 -8.37 -10.35
C PHE A 209 23.19 -9.63 -10.31
N TYR A 210 22.53 -10.73 -10.00
CA TYR A 210 23.05 -12.08 -10.14
C TYR A 210 22.45 -12.73 -11.37
N SER A 211 23.21 -13.49 -12.11
CA SER A 211 22.78 -14.17 -13.32
C SER A 211 23.42 -15.52 -13.47
N ARG A 212 22.66 -16.45 -14.02
CA ARG A 212 23.11 -17.78 -14.45
C ARG A 212 22.45 -18.05 -15.79
N GLU A 213 23.24 -18.35 -16.83
CA GLU A 213 22.68 -18.56 -18.18
C GLU A 213 21.93 -19.89 -18.27
N ARG A 214 22.40 -20.92 -17.55
CA ARG A 214 21.77 -22.25 -17.44
C ARG A 214 21.97 -22.77 -16.02
N ASP A 215 21.13 -23.71 -15.59
CA ASP A 215 21.17 -24.26 -14.23
C ASP A 215 22.54 -24.79 -13.80
N ASP A 216 23.30 -25.37 -14.73
CA ASP A 216 24.66 -25.92 -14.48
C ASP A 216 25.79 -24.90 -14.68
N ASP A 217 25.49 -23.68 -15.16
CA ASP A 217 26.50 -22.66 -15.40
C ASP A 217 26.91 -21.96 -14.07
N PRO A 218 28.15 -21.46 -13.98
CA PRO A 218 28.59 -20.75 -12.79
C PRO A 218 27.78 -19.47 -12.59
N LEU A 219 27.46 -19.19 -11.33
CA LEU A 219 26.80 -17.95 -10.95
C LEU A 219 27.73 -16.76 -11.24
N THR A 220 27.18 -15.72 -11.82
CA THR A 220 27.89 -14.47 -12.10
C THR A 220 27.15 -13.31 -11.46
N ALA A 221 27.82 -12.19 -11.24
CA ALA A 221 27.16 -10.96 -10.81
C ALA A 221 27.70 -9.74 -11.56
N VAL A 222 26.83 -8.75 -11.70
CA VAL A 222 27.18 -7.44 -12.24
C VAL A 222 26.77 -6.39 -11.22
N ARG A 223 27.73 -5.55 -10.82
CA ARG A 223 27.46 -4.32 -10.11
C ARG A 223 27.60 -3.17 -11.10
N ALA A 224 26.54 -2.37 -11.25
CA ALA A 224 26.49 -1.24 -12.17
C ALA A 224 26.07 0.02 -11.44
N SER A 225 26.54 1.18 -11.94
CA SER A 225 26.06 2.50 -11.56
C SER A 225 25.84 3.35 -12.81
N ALA A 226 24.90 4.27 -12.74
CA ALA A 226 24.56 5.20 -13.81
C ALA A 226 23.74 6.37 -13.24
N ASP A 227 23.50 7.43 -14.04
CA ASP A 227 22.56 8.46 -13.64
C ASP A 227 21.14 7.90 -13.52
N GLY A 228 20.77 6.91 -14.36
CA GLY A 228 19.52 6.22 -14.24
C GLY A 228 19.47 4.84 -14.89
N ALA A 229 18.39 4.12 -14.60
CA ALA A 229 18.09 2.81 -15.17
C ALA A 229 16.60 2.68 -15.47
N ILE A 230 16.28 1.90 -16.50
CA ILE A 230 14.90 1.61 -16.86
C ILE A 230 14.72 0.12 -17.17
N PHE A 231 13.68 -0.47 -16.62
CA PHE A 231 13.28 -1.85 -16.84
C PHE A 231 11.92 -1.85 -17.52
N TYR A 232 11.76 -2.68 -18.52
CA TYR A 232 10.47 -2.98 -19.13
C TYR A 232 10.09 -4.41 -18.84
N PHE A 233 8.79 -4.63 -18.64
CA PHE A 233 8.23 -5.94 -18.28
C PHE A 233 7.19 -6.37 -19.30
N THR A 234 7.17 -7.66 -19.58
CA THR A 234 6.15 -8.33 -20.39
C THR A 234 5.75 -9.62 -19.68
N GLY A 235 4.44 -9.75 -19.34
CA GLY A 235 3.94 -10.93 -18.64
C GLY A 235 4.54 -11.15 -17.23
N GLY A 236 5.00 -10.10 -16.57
CA GLY A 236 5.62 -10.16 -15.24
C GLY A 236 7.13 -10.41 -15.24
N GLU A 237 7.72 -10.71 -16.41
CA GLU A 237 9.16 -10.95 -16.55
C GLU A 237 9.86 -9.71 -17.14
N VAL A 238 11.14 -9.52 -16.81
CA VAL A 238 11.95 -8.44 -17.37
C VAL A 238 12.22 -8.74 -18.84
N ASP A 239 11.65 -7.90 -19.72
CA ASP A 239 11.85 -7.97 -21.17
C ASP A 239 13.15 -7.29 -21.59
N SER A 240 13.38 -6.09 -21.08
CA SER A 240 14.56 -5.32 -21.39
C SER A 240 14.98 -4.41 -20.24
N LEU A 241 16.28 -4.13 -20.19
CA LEU A 241 16.93 -3.30 -19.18
C LEU A 241 17.91 -2.34 -19.88
N GLY A 242 17.83 -1.06 -19.54
CA GLY A 242 18.77 -0.04 -19.98
C GLY A 242 19.33 0.78 -18.83
N PHE A 243 20.63 1.02 -18.84
CA PHE A 243 21.27 2.08 -18.06
C PHE A 243 21.59 3.25 -18.97
N TYR A 244 21.54 4.48 -18.46
CA TYR A 244 21.82 5.67 -19.23
C TYR A 244 22.61 6.68 -18.41
N ASP A 245 23.49 7.40 -19.10
CA ASP A 245 24.38 8.43 -18.59
C ASP A 245 25.33 7.98 -17.46
N GLY A 246 26.61 8.24 -17.61
CA GLY A 246 27.63 7.94 -16.59
C GLY A 246 27.77 6.46 -16.23
N ILE A 247 27.58 5.55 -17.20
CA ILE A 247 27.53 4.11 -16.91
C ILE A 247 28.90 3.59 -16.54
N GLU A 248 28.97 2.97 -15.34
CA GLU A 248 30.11 2.18 -14.88
C GLU A 248 29.64 0.79 -14.45
N GLY A 249 30.43 -0.24 -14.70
CA GLY A 249 30.05 -1.59 -14.36
C GLY A 249 31.24 -2.49 -14.04
N THR A 250 31.07 -3.42 -13.11
CA THR A 250 32.03 -4.44 -12.74
C THR A 250 31.37 -5.80 -12.78
N TYR A 251 31.97 -6.71 -13.53
CA TYR A 251 31.56 -8.11 -13.61
C TYR A 251 32.33 -8.93 -12.57
N TYR A 252 31.63 -9.84 -11.89
CA TYR A 252 32.17 -10.76 -10.92
C TYR A 252 31.90 -12.19 -11.35
N SER A 253 32.97 -13.00 -11.45
CA SER A 253 32.83 -14.45 -11.62
C SER A 253 32.47 -15.11 -10.28
N GLU A 254 32.03 -16.36 -10.31
CA GLU A 254 31.71 -17.13 -9.12
C GLU A 254 32.78 -17.11 -8.05
N SER A 255 34.04 -17.25 -8.46
CA SER A 255 35.22 -17.20 -7.57
C SER A 255 35.45 -15.85 -6.90
N GLN A 256 34.78 -14.81 -7.33
CA GLN A 256 34.92 -13.44 -6.80
C GLN A 256 33.70 -13.04 -5.91
N MET A 257 32.69 -13.91 -5.79
CA MET A 257 31.45 -13.61 -5.03
C MET A 257 31.70 -13.26 -3.56
N ASP A 258 32.71 -13.85 -2.94
CA ASP A 258 33.10 -13.57 -1.54
C ASP A 258 33.54 -12.12 -1.31
N LYS A 259 33.89 -11.39 -2.39
CA LYS A 259 34.28 -9.98 -2.35
C LYS A 259 33.13 -9.03 -2.58
N LEU A 260 31.97 -9.56 -2.94
CA LEU A 260 30.83 -8.79 -3.31
C LEU A 260 30.00 -8.46 -2.06
N SER A 261 29.79 -7.16 -1.81
CA SER A 261 28.90 -6.68 -0.75
C SER A 261 27.60 -6.19 -1.31
N ASN A 262 26.54 -6.29 -0.51
CA ASN A 262 25.27 -5.65 -0.82
C ASN A 262 25.44 -4.14 -1.07
N LEU A 263 24.51 -3.54 -1.78
CA LEU A 263 24.43 -2.10 -1.95
C LEU A 263 24.21 -1.41 -0.59
N ALA A 264 24.71 -0.20 -0.43
CA ALA A 264 24.46 0.58 0.77
C ALA A 264 22.96 0.84 0.96
N GLY A 265 22.46 0.66 2.19
CA GLY A 265 21.03 0.76 2.49
C GLY A 265 20.23 -0.53 2.26
N TYR A 266 20.89 -1.65 1.92
CA TYR A 266 20.23 -2.93 1.76
C TYR A 266 19.48 -3.36 3.02
N ILE A 267 18.18 -3.60 2.85
CA ILE A 267 17.28 -4.18 3.87
C ILE A 267 16.41 -5.21 3.16
N TRP A 268 16.40 -6.45 3.69
CA TRP A 268 15.53 -7.52 3.22
C TRP A 268 14.88 -8.19 4.42
N VAL A 269 13.57 -8.00 4.60
CA VAL A 269 12.80 -8.43 5.78
C VAL A 269 11.42 -9.01 5.37
N PRO A 270 11.40 -10.09 4.57
CA PRO A 270 10.14 -10.68 4.09
C PRO A 270 9.27 -11.19 5.24
N GLU A 271 9.88 -11.55 6.38
CA GLU A 271 9.18 -11.99 7.59
C GLU A 271 8.34 -10.88 8.25
N ASN A 272 8.60 -9.62 7.93
CA ASN A 272 7.84 -8.48 8.43
C ASN A 272 6.63 -8.11 7.54
N LYS A 273 6.42 -8.86 6.45
CA LYS A 273 5.27 -8.68 5.56
C LYS A 273 3.98 -8.90 6.33
N PRO A 274 3.07 -7.91 6.38
CA PRO A 274 1.78 -8.06 7.05
C PRO A 274 0.92 -9.13 6.39
N ASP A 275 0.17 -9.87 7.21
CA ASP A 275 -0.76 -10.87 6.75
C ASP A 275 -2.12 -10.23 6.38
N ARG A 276 -2.43 -10.25 5.08
CA ARG A 276 -3.71 -9.74 4.55
C ARG A 276 -4.90 -10.57 5.06
N ASP A 277 -4.74 -11.88 5.18
CA ASP A 277 -5.83 -12.76 5.57
C ASP A 277 -6.18 -12.60 7.05
N GLU A 278 -5.21 -12.25 7.89
CA GLU A 278 -5.48 -11.89 9.29
C GLU A 278 -6.39 -10.65 9.35
N MET A 279 -6.10 -9.60 8.59
CA MET A 279 -6.93 -8.40 8.51
C MET A 279 -8.35 -8.72 7.98
N ALA A 280 -8.44 -9.55 6.94
CA ALA A 280 -9.71 -10.01 6.39
C ALA A 280 -10.52 -10.77 7.44
N ASN A 281 -9.92 -11.73 8.13
CA ASN A 281 -10.59 -12.54 9.14
C ASN A 281 -11.15 -11.69 10.29
N VAL A 282 -10.43 -10.67 10.74
CA VAL A 282 -10.89 -9.77 11.81
C VAL A 282 -12.17 -9.06 11.40
N ILE A 283 -12.19 -8.38 10.26
CA ILE A 283 -13.35 -7.57 9.85
C ILE A 283 -14.55 -8.43 9.44
N TRP A 284 -14.33 -9.52 8.72
CA TRP A 284 -15.44 -10.39 8.29
C TRP A 284 -16.06 -11.16 9.46
N SER A 285 -15.28 -11.56 10.46
CA SER A 285 -15.80 -12.18 11.68
C SER A 285 -16.71 -11.23 12.45
N GLU A 286 -16.38 -9.94 12.55
CA GLU A 286 -17.23 -8.96 13.22
C GLU A 286 -18.52 -8.68 12.43
N ILE A 287 -18.44 -8.60 11.10
CA ILE A 287 -19.62 -8.44 10.23
C ILE A 287 -20.57 -9.64 10.37
N GLU A 288 -20.04 -10.87 10.31
CA GLU A 288 -20.86 -12.08 10.49
C GLU A 288 -21.50 -12.16 11.88
N LEU A 289 -20.74 -11.83 12.93
CA LEU A 289 -21.25 -11.80 14.29
C LEU A 289 -22.47 -10.88 14.41
N ARG A 290 -22.44 -9.74 13.72
CA ARG A 290 -23.54 -8.80 13.74
C ARG A 290 -24.76 -9.28 12.96
N ARG A 291 -24.55 -9.86 11.79
CA ARG A 291 -25.64 -10.46 10.98
C ARG A 291 -26.37 -11.58 11.72
N ARG A 292 -25.64 -12.46 12.45
CA ARG A 292 -26.22 -13.55 13.24
C ARG A 292 -27.06 -13.07 14.45
N HIS A 293 -26.80 -11.91 14.97
CA HIS A 293 -27.50 -11.37 16.15
C HIS A 293 -28.69 -10.47 15.79
N GLY A 294 -29.21 -10.55 14.56
CA GLY A 294 -30.50 -9.98 14.18
C GLY A 294 -30.46 -8.48 13.99
N LEU A 295 -29.43 -8.00 13.33
CA LEU A 295 -29.40 -6.68 12.74
C LEU A 295 -29.74 -6.82 11.24
N GLU A 296 -30.92 -7.36 10.95
CA GLU A 296 -31.62 -7.20 9.68
C GLU A 296 -32.41 -5.88 9.67
#